data_ed3a88343b0771dfa8bdc047d45eebe4
#
_entry.id   ed3a88343b0771dfa8bdc047d45eebe4
#
_cell.length_a   1.000
_cell.length_b   1.000
_cell.length_c   1.000
_cell.angle_alpha   90.00
_cell.angle_beta   90.00
_cell.angle_gamma   90.00
#
_symmetry.space_group_name_H-M   'P 1'
#
loop_
_entity.id
_entity.type
_entity.pdbx_description
1 polymer ?
#
loop_
_entity_poly.entity_id
_entity_poly.type
_entity_poly.pdbx_seq_one_letter_code
_entity_poly.pdbx_strand_id
1 'polypeptide(L)'
;MGRALERPLDPLYERDFHAWLEDQAAKLRARSHNDIDWENLAEEVESVGRSQKRERRSRLARLVQHLLKWQFQPGRRSESWRSTISEQRTFIAGLLKDSPSLKKFPAEIFLDAYKDGRVEAIDETGMLATAFPKEPPFSIEQALDRRFLPGEPFENLALLRD
;
A
#
# COMPACT_ATOMS: atom_id res chain seq x y z
N MET A 1 27.25 35.61 3.66
CA MET A 1 26.24 34.62 3.23
C MET A 1 26.86 33.72 2.16
N GLY A 2 27.28 32.53 2.56
CA GLY A 2 27.89 31.56 1.68
C GLY A 2 26.86 31.02 0.71
N ARG A 3 27.06 31.24 -0.59
CA ARG A 3 26.39 30.54 -1.66
C ARG A 3 26.73 29.05 -1.48
N ALA A 4 25.76 28.23 -1.12
CA ALA A 4 25.92 26.80 -1.22
C ALA A 4 26.34 26.51 -2.66
N LEU A 5 27.53 25.99 -2.84
CA LEU A 5 27.98 25.46 -4.12
C LEU A 5 27.01 24.32 -4.43
N GLU A 6 26.06 24.56 -5.33
CA GLU A 6 25.29 23.48 -5.95
C GLU A 6 26.30 22.52 -6.56
N ARG A 7 26.52 21.39 -5.87
CA ARG A 7 27.27 20.28 -6.46
C ARG A 7 26.48 19.83 -7.68
N PRO A 8 27.09 19.74 -8.85
CA PRO A 8 26.42 19.16 -10.00
C PRO A 8 25.95 17.74 -9.63
N LEU A 9 24.71 17.44 -9.93
CA LEU A 9 24.14 16.09 -9.80
C LEU A 9 25.10 15.10 -10.44
N ASP A 10 25.32 13.95 -9.79
CA ASP A 10 26.20 12.92 -10.33
C ASP A 10 25.67 12.47 -11.70
N PRO A 11 26.44 12.63 -12.80
CA PRO A 11 25.98 12.24 -14.12
C PRO A 11 25.57 10.76 -14.21
N LEU A 12 26.07 9.92 -13.30
CA LEU A 12 25.74 8.50 -13.25
C LEU A 12 24.32 8.30 -12.74
N TYR A 13 23.86 9.12 -11.80
CA TYR A 13 22.49 9.07 -11.26
C TYR A 13 21.43 9.19 -12.36
N GLU A 14 21.64 10.13 -13.28
CA GLU A 14 20.71 10.37 -14.40
C GLU A 14 20.86 9.33 -15.54
N ARG A 15 22.06 8.82 -15.74
CA ARG A 15 22.38 7.98 -16.90
C ARG A 15 22.21 6.50 -16.64
N ASP A 16 22.57 6.02 -15.45
CA ASP A 16 22.49 4.62 -15.05
C ASP A 16 22.28 4.51 -13.54
N PHE A 17 21.00 4.55 -13.15
CA PHE A 17 20.58 4.54 -11.77
C PHE A 17 21.07 3.28 -11.02
N HIS A 18 21.05 2.12 -11.65
CA HIS A 18 21.52 0.88 -11.01
C HIS A 18 23.00 0.92 -10.70
N ALA A 19 23.82 1.32 -11.68
CA ALA A 19 25.26 1.48 -11.49
C ALA A 19 25.57 2.55 -10.44
N TRP A 20 24.79 3.63 -10.38
CA TRP A 20 24.93 4.65 -9.35
C TRP A 20 24.62 4.07 -7.94
N LEU A 21 23.58 3.27 -7.77
CA LEU A 21 23.27 2.62 -6.48
C LEU A 21 24.42 1.71 -6.01
N GLU A 22 25.00 0.92 -6.91
CA GLU A 22 26.15 0.05 -6.59
C GLU A 22 27.37 0.87 -6.19
N ASP A 23 27.67 1.94 -6.91
CA ASP A 23 28.76 2.87 -6.63
C ASP A 23 28.59 3.54 -5.25
N GLN A 24 27.39 4.09 -4.97
CA GLN A 24 27.11 4.70 -3.68
C GLN A 24 27.19 3.69 -2.53
N ALA A 25 26.69 2.47 -2.73
CA ALA A 25 26.79 1.41 -1.73
C ALA A 25 28.25 1.04 -1.42
N ALA A 26 29.10 0.97 -2.46
CA ALA A 26 30.54 0.72 -2.30
C ALA A 26 31.22 1.86 -1.53
N LYS A 27 30.91 3.11 -1.86
CA LYS A 27 31.47 4.31 -1.19
C LYS A 27 31.02 4.38 0.29
N LEU A 28 29.76 4.05 0.58
CA LEU A 28 29.27 3.96 1.97
C LEU A 28 30.02 2.89 2.77
N ARG A 29 30.22 1.69 2.21
CA ARG A 29 30.98 0.62 2.87
C ARG A 29 32.43 1.01 3.11
N ALA A 30 33.05 1.69 2.14
CA ALA A 30 34.42 2.21 2.25
C ALA A 30 34.52 3.44 3.16
N ARG A 31 33.40 4.00 3.64
CA ARG A 31 33.33 5.24 4.42
C ARG A 31 33.98 6.45 3.72
N SER A 32 33.91 6.48 2.41
CA SER A 32 34.47 7.55 1.56
C SER A 32 33.53 8.76 1.54
N HIS A 33 33.38 9.45 2.68
CA HIS A 33 32.39 10.52 2.88
C HIS A 33 32.43 11.62 1.82
N ASN A 34 33.61 11.95 1.28
CA ASN A 34 33.75 13.02 0.30
C ASN A 34 33.28 12.63 -1.11
N ASP A 35 33.15 11.34 -1.38
CA ASP A 35 32.80 10.79 -2.71
C ASP A 35 31.34 10.39 -2.79
N ILE A 36 30.60 10.48 -1.68
CA ILE A 36 29.17 10.14 -1.61
C ILE A 36 28.34 11.29 -2.18
N ASP A 37 27.39 10.94 -3.03
CA ASP A 37 26.36 11.83 -3.54
C ASP A 37 25.22 11.92 -2.50
N TRP A 38 25.46 12.72 -1.47
CA TRP A 38 24.56 12.80 -0.30
C TRP A 38 23.14 13.27 -0.65
N GLU A 39 23.01 14.19 -1.60
CA GLU A 39 21.72 14.77 -2.01
C GLU A 39 20.83 13.70 -2.64
N ASN A 40 21.32 13.04 -3.68
CA ASN A 40 20.55 12.00 -4.34
C ASN A 40 20.37 10.78 -3.43
N LEU A 41 21.34 10.44 -2.60
CA LEU A 41 21.21 9.33 -1.66
C LEU A 41 20.11 9.58 -0.63
N ALA A 42 20.02 10.79 -0.10
CA ALA A 42 18.94 11.18 0.82
C ALA A 42 17.57 11.09 0.12
N GLU A 43 17.46 11.62 -1.09
CA GLU A 43 16.23 11.53 -1.90
C GLU A 43 15.81 10.08 -2.14
N GLU A 44 16.74 9.18 -2.46
CA GLU A 44 16.42 7.77 -2.69
C GLU A 44 16.01 7.03 -1.42
N VAL A 45 16.63 7.33 -0.29
CA VAL A 45 16.20 6.77 1.01
C VAL A 45 14.78 7.21 1.35
N GLU A 46 14.46 8.49 1.16
CA GLU A 46 13.10 9.01 1.36
C GLU A 46 12.10 8.41 0.37
N SER A 47 12.52 8.22 -0.89
CA SER A 47 11.72 7.61 -1.95
C SER A 47 11.29 6.17 -1.61
N VAL A 48 12.16 5.39 -0.98
CA VAL A 48 11.82 4.05 -0.48
C VAL A 48 10.66 4.13 0.52
N GLY A 49 10.72 5.06 1.47
CA GLY A 49 9.65 5.27 2.46
C GLY A 49 8.33 5.67 1.81
N ARG A 50 8.36 6.61 0.85
CA ARG A 50 7.18 7.03 0.08
C ARG A 50 6.59 5.88 -0.74
N SER A 51 7.43 5.06 -1.35
CA SER A 51 7.01 3.89 -2.12
C SER A 51 6.29 2.86 -1.25
N GLN A 52 6.81 2.57 -0.08
CA GLN A 52 6.18 1.66 0.88
C GLN A 52 4.80 2.16 1.33
N LYS A 53 4.66 3.46 1.59
CA LYS A 53 3.36 4.06 1.94
C LYS A 53 2.35 3.95 0.80
N ARG A 54 2.77 4.23 -0.45
CA ARG A 54 1.91 4.07 -1.63
C ARG A 54 1.46 2.63 -1.82
N GLU A 55 2.36 1.67 -1.65
CA GLU A 55 2.02 0.25 -1.76
C GLU A 55 0.95 -0.15 -0.74
N ARG A 56 1.10 0.27 0.52
CA ARG A 56 0.11 -0.02 1.56
C ARG A 56 -1.26 0.56 1.24
N ARG A 57 -1.30 1.81 0.77
CA ARG A 57 -2.55 2.45 0.33
C ARG A 57 -3.19 1.67 -0.81
N SER A 58 -2.43 1.30 -1.81
CA SER A 58 -2.91 0.52 -2.96
C SER A 58 -3.44 -0.86 -2.53
N ARG A 59 -2.75 -1.54 -1.62
CA ARG A 59 -3.20 -2.82 -1.05
C ARG A 59 -4.50 -2.69 -0.27
N LEU A 60 -4.61 -1.64 0.53
CA LEU A 60 -5.82 -1.36 1.29
C LEU A 60 -6.99 -0.99 0.37
N ALA A 61 -6.77 -0.19 -0.67
CA ALA A 61 -7.78 0.12 -1.68
C ALA A 61 -8.29 -1.15 -2.38
N ARG A 62 -7.39 -2.05 -2.76
CA ARG A 62 -7.76 -3.35 -3.37
C ARG A 62 -8.55 -4.24 -2.42
N LEU A 63 -8.21 -4.25 -1.13
CA LEU A 63 -8.99 -4.94 -0.11
C LEU A 63 -10.41 -4.36 -0.03
N VAL A 64 -10.53 -3.03 0.07
CA VAL A 64 -11.81 -2.32 0.09
C VAL A 64 -12.64 -2.63 -1.15
N GLN A 65 -12.05 -2.56 -2.33
CA GLN A 65 -12.71 -2.91 -3.60
C GLN A 65 -13.39 -4.28 -3.52
N HIS A 66 -12.67 -5.29 -3.05
CA HIS A 66 -13.19 -6.66 -2.97
C HIS A 66 -14.21 -6.85 -1.84
N LEU A 67 -14.06 -6.15 -0.71
CA LEU A 67 -15.07 -6.14 0.35
C LEU A 67 -16.38 -5.49 -0.12
N LEU A 68 -16.30 -4.40 -0.89
CA LEU A 68 -17.49 -3.75 -1.48
C LEU A 68 -18.17 -4.65 -2.51
N LYS A 69 -17.41 -5.28 -3.40
CA LYS A 69 -17.96 -6.26 -4.35
C LYS A 69 -18.62 -7.42 -3.61
N TRP A 70 -17.98 -7.92 -2.57
CA TRP A 70 -18.52 -8.98 -1.74
C TRP A 70 -19.85 -8.62 -1.11
N GLN A 71 -19.96 -7.42 -0.55
CA GLN A 71 -21.18 -6.94 0.11
C GLN A 71 -22.31 -6.65 -0.87
N PHE A 72 -22.02 -5.95 -1.97
CA PHE A 72 -23.04 -5.41 -2.87
C PHE A 72 -23.32 -6.25 -4.10
N GLN A 73 -22.58 -7.34 -4.31
CA GLN A 73 -22.82 -8.32 -5.37
C GLN A 73 -22.84 -9.76 -4.81
N PRO A 74 -23.80 -10.09 -3.92
CA PRO A 74 -23.80 -11.40 -3.27
C PRO A 74 -23.93 -12.57 -4.27
N GLY A 75 -24.63 -12.37 -5.37
CA GLY A 75 -24.75 -13.39 -6.42
C GLY A 75 -23.50 -13.62 -7.27
N ARG A 76 -22.46 -12.79 -7.10
CA ARG A 76 -21.17 -12.92 -7.82
C ARG A 76 -20.00 -13.26 -6.91
N ARG A 77 -20.23 -13.53 -5.64
CA ARG A 77 -19.20 -13.96 -4.70
C ARG A 77 -18.48 -15.20 -5.24
N SER A 78 -17.17 -15.19 -5.14
CA SER A 78 -16.33 -16.28 -5.66
C SER A 78 -15.15 -16.55 -4.73
N GLU A 79 -14.58 -17.75 -4.85
CA GLU A 79 -13.33 -18.11 -4.17
C GLU A 79 -12.17 -17.17 -4.56
N SER A 80 -12.14 -16.69 -5.80
CA SER A 80 -11.17 -15.71 -6.25
C SER A 80 -11.25 -14.41 -5.46
N TRP A 81 -12.44 -13.89 -5.20
CA TRP A 81 -12.62 -12.69 -4.39
C TRP A 81 -12.20 -12.91 -2.93
N ARG A 82 -12.57 -14.06 -2.39
CA ARG A 82 -12.18 -14.45 -1.02
C ARG A 82 -10.67 -14.59 -0.88
N SER A 83 -10.03 -15.23 -1.85
CA SER A 83 -8.55 -15.34 -1.89
C SER A 83 -7.88 -13.99 -1.96
N THR A 84 -8.37 -13.07 -2.80
CA THR A 84 -7.83 -11.71 -2.90
C THR A 84 -7.97 -10.97 -1.57
N ILE A 85 -9.13 -11.04 -0.92
CA ILE A 85 -9.35 -10.41 0.40
C ILE A 85 -8.35 -10.96 1.42
N SER A 86 -8.19 -12.28 1.50
CA SER A 86 -7.25 -12.94 2.41
C SER A 86 -5.80 -12.56 2.11
N GLU A 87 -5.42 -12.55 0.83
CA GLU A 87 -4.07 -12.18 0.39
C GLU A 87 -3.72 -10.75 0.78
N GLN A 88 -4.59 -9.79 0.51
CA GLN A 88 -4.34 -8.39 0.85
C GLN A 88 -4.22 -8.19 2.37
N ARG A 89 -5.06 -8.84 3.16
CA ARG A 89 -4.95 -8.82 4.63
C ARG A 89 -3.62 -9.39 5.12
N THR A 90 -3.22 -10.53 4.59
CA THR A 90 -1.93 -11.16 4.93
C THR A 90 -0.75 -10.26 4.58
N PHE A 91 -0.80 -9.64 3.40
CA PHE A 91 0.25 -8.75 2.95
C PHE A 91 0.37 -7.50 3.82
N ILE A 92 -0.76 -6.85 4.11
CA ILE A 92 -0.79 -5.66 5.00
C ILE A 92 -0.27 -6.01 6.40
N ALA A 93 -0.70 -7.14 6.97
CA ALA A 93 -0.23 -7.59 8.27
C ALA A 93 1.29 -7.83 8.29
N GLY A 94 1.84 -8.42 7.22
CA GLY A 94 3.28 -8.62 7.05
C GLY A 94 4.04 -7.28 6.99
N LEU A 95 3.58 -6.33 6.19
CA LEU A 95 4.18 -5.00 6.10
C LEU A 95 4.18 -4.25 7.44
N LEU A 96 3.12 -4.38 8.23
CA LEU A 96 3.04 -3.75 9.55
C LEU A 96 3.93 -4.44 10.59
N LYS A 97 4.14 -5.75 10.44
CA LYS A 97 5.09 -6.50 11.27
C LYS A 97 6.53 -6.07 10.98
N ASP A 98 6.88 -5.92 9.70
CA ASP A 98 8.23 -5.52 9.27
C ASP A 98 8.53 -4.05 9.57
N SER A 99 7.50 -3.20 9.63
CA SER A 99 7.64 -1.76 9.92
C SER A 99 6.68 -1.32 11.03
N PRO A 100 6.97 -1.61 12.29
CA PRO A 100 6.08 -1.30 13.42
C PRO A 100 5.75 0.19 13.57
N SER A 101 6.64 1.09 13.12
CA SER A 101 6.41 2.55 13.11
C SER A 101 5.19 2.96 12.27
N LEU A 102 4.76 2.11 11.34
CA LEU A 102 3.62 2.35 10.46
C LEU A 102 2.33 1.67 10.96
N LYS A 103 2.29 1.18 12.18
CA LYS A 103 1.15 0.45 12.73
C LYS A 103 -0.16 1.25 12.72
N LYS A 104 -0.08 2.57 12.90
CA LYS A 104 -1.24 3.48 12.86
C LYS A 104 -1.61 3.91 11.43
N PHE A 105 -0.74 3.69 10.47
CA PHE A 105 -0.88 4.20 9.11
C PHE A 105 -2.15 3.71 8.38
N PRO A 106 -2.60 2.44 8.51
CA PRO A 106 -3.86 2.02 7.87
C PRO A 106 -5.06 2.86 8.30
N ALA A 107 -5.18 3.20 9.58
CA ALA A 107 -6.26 4.04 10.08
C ALA A 107 -6.17 5.47 9.53
N GLU A 108 -4.97 6.02 9.40
CA GLU A 108 -4.74 7.37 8.88
C GLU A 108 -5.14 7.50 7.40
N ILE A 109 -4.91 6.46 6.59
CA ILE A 109 -5.18 6.48 5.15
C ILE A 109 -6.49 5.82 4.75
N PHE A 110 -7.25 5.28 5.70
CA PHE A 110 -8.40 4.43 5.38
C PHE A 110 -9.45 5.13 4.51
N LEU A 111 -9.80 6.37 4.81
CA LEU A 111 -10.78 7.11 4.03
C LEU A 111 -10.33 7.35 2.59
N ASP A 112 -9.05 7.63 2.38
CA ASP A 112 -8.51 7.81 1.04
C ASP A 112 -8.43 6.49 0.28
N ALA A 113 -7.99 5.42 0.94
CA ALA A 113 -7.99 4.08 0.36
C ALA A 113 -9.41 3.59 0.05
N TYR A 114 -10.40 3.96 0.89
CA TYR A 114 -11.79 3.66 0.63
C TYR A 114 -12.30 4.35 -0.64
N LYS A 115 -12.01 5.63 -0.82
CA LYS A 115 -12.37 6.37 -2.05
C LYS A 115 -11.77 5.72 -3.29
N ASP A 116 -10.48 5.36 -3.24
CA ASP A 116 -9.79 4.68 -4.32
C ASP A 116 -10.44 3.31 -4.62
N GLY A 117 -10.62 2.48 -3.60
CA GLY A 117 -11.22 1.14 -3.74
C GLY A 117 -12.68 1.18 -4.21
N ARG A 118 -13.42 2.22 -3.80
CA ARG A 118 -14.79 2.45 -4.31
C ARG A 118 -14.81 2.76 -5.79
N VAL A 119 -13.92 3.63 -6.26
CA VAL A 119 -13.78 3.94 -7.69
C VAL A 119 -13.42 2.67 -8.48
N GLU A 120 -12.45 1.90 -8.00
CA GLU A 120 -12.05 0.63 -8.62
C GLU A 120 -13.21 -0.38 -8.67
N ALA A 121 -14.05 -0.44 -7.63
CA ALA A 121 -15.23 -1.30 -7.62
C ALA A 121 -16.28 -0.87 -8.65
N ILE A 122 -16.52 0.43 -8.78
CA ILE A 122 -17.43 0.98 -9.79
C ILE A 122 -16.93 0.65 -11.20
N ASP A 123 -15.65 0.90 -11.48
CA ASP A 123 -15.04 0.70 -12.79
C ASP A 123 -15.04 -0.78 -13.18
N GLU A 124 -14.69 -1.67 -12.26
CA GLU A 124 -14.64 -3.11 -12.56
C GLU A 124 -16.02 -3.74 -12.72
N THR A 125 -17.01 -3.31 -11.90
CA THR A 125 -18.35 -3.91 -11.92
C THR A 125 -19.27 -3.31 -12.99
N GLY A 126 -18.99 -2.09 -13.44
CA GLY A 126 -19.87 -1.31 -14.29
C GLY A 126 -21.18 -0.90 -13.60
N MET A 127 -21.28 -1.05 -12.27
CA MET A 127 -22.46 -0.65 -11.52
C MET A 127 -22.52 0.88 -11.37
N LEU A 128 -23.73 1.39 -11.14
CA LEU A 128 -23.90 2.81 -10.83
C LEU A 128 -23.13 3.19 -9.56
N ALA A 129 -22.56 4.38 -9.54
CA ALA A 129 -21.81 4.89 -8.39
C ALA A 129 -22.64 4.92 -7.09
N THR A 130 -23.96 5.05 -7.21
CA THR A 130 -24.92 5.01 -6.09
C THR A 130 -25.08 3.62 -5.47
N ALA A 131 -24.66 2.56 -6.15
CA ALA A 131 -24.70 1.19 -5.64
C ALA A 131 -23.71 0.97 -4.50
N PHE A 132 -22.65 1.76 -4.43
CA PHE A 132 -21.64 1.71 -3.38
C PHE A 132 -21.72 2.96 -2.51
N PRO A 133 -21.82 2.84 -1.18
CA PRO A 133 -21.95 3.99 -0.29
C PRO A 133 -20.74 4.93 -0.40
N LYS A 134 -20.98 6.23 -0.20
CA LYS A 134 -19.90 7.24 -0.19
C LYS A 134 -19.02 7.09 1.05
N GLU A 135 -19.62 6.73 2.18
CA GLU A 135 -18.92 6.47 3.43
C GLU A 135 -18.68 4.97 3.62
N PRO A 136 -17.58 4.57 4.25
CA PRO A 136 -17.27 3.17 4.50
C PRO A 136 -18.39 2.48 5.29
N PRO A 137 -18.97 1.35 4.81
CA PRO A 137 -19.95 0.58 5.56
C PRO A 137 -19.33 -0.35 6.61
N PHE A 138 -18.02 -0.35 6.73
CA PHE A 138 -17.22 -1.11 7.71
C PHE A 138 -16.04 -0.27 8.19
N SER A 139 -15.55 -0.57 9.39
CA SER A 139 -14.38 0.10 9.96
C SER A 139 -13.07 -0.47 9.40
N ILE A 140 -11.95 0.24 9.66
CA ILE A 140 -10.62 -0.27 9.31
C ILE A 140 -10.29 -1.57 10.05
N GLU A 141 -10.70 -1.68 11.31
CA GLU A 141 -10.51 -2.89 12.12
C GLU A 141 -11.25 -4.07 11.51
N GLN A 142 -12.50 -3.87 11.09
CA GLN A 142 -13.28 -4.88 10.38
C GLN A 142 -12.64 -5.23 9.04
N ALA A 143 -12.22 -4.23 8.26
CA ALA A 143 -11.58 -4.48 6.97
C ALA A 143 -10.34 -5.36 7.10
N LEU A 144 -9.56 -5.20 8.18
CA LEU A 144 -8.34 -5.97 8.43
C LEU A 144 -8.56 -7.28 9.20
N ASP A 145 -9.73 -7.48 9.81
CA ASP A 145 -10.05 -8.74 10.52
C ASP A 145 -10.23 -9.87 9.52
N ARG A 146 -9.44 -10.94 9.68
CA ARG A 146 -9.47 -12.13 8.81
C ARG A 146 -10.81 -12.84 8.79
N ARG A 147 -11.63 -12.68 9.83
CA ARG A 147 -12.95 -13.32 9.98
C ARG A 147 -14.08 -12.50 9.40
N PHE A 148 -13.86 -11.21 9.15
CA PHE A 148 -14.89 -10.33 8.68
C PHE A 148 -15.14 -10.44 7.17
N LEU A 149 -16.38 -10.74 6.79
CA LEU A 149 -16.90 -10.61 5.43
C LEU A 149 -18.20 -9.82 5.50
N PRO A 150 -18.31 -8.66 4.82
CA PRO A 150 -19.48 -7.82 4.92
C PRO A 150 -20.73 -8.48 4.31
N GLY A 151 -21.88 -8.35 4.97
CA GLY A 151 -23.14 -8.95 4.51
C GLY A 151 -23.25 -10.45 4.78
N GLU A 152 -22.26 -11.07 5.44
CA GLU A 152 -22.36 -12.42 5.98
C GLU A 152 -22.70 -12.37 7.48
N PRO A 153 -23.57 -13.25 7.99
CA PRO A 153 -23.68 -13.41 9.43
C PRO A 153 -22.34 -13.83 10.00
N PHE A 154 -21.93 -13.25 11.10
CA PHE A 154 -20.67 -13.59 11.80
C PHE A 154 -20.56 -15.06 12.19
N GLU A 155 -21.67 -15.78 12.15
CA GLU A 155 -21.82 -17.18 12.57
C GLU A 155 -21.54 -18.20 11.45
N ASN A 156 -21.14 -17.78 10.27
CA ASN A 156 -20.84 -18.73 9.21
C ASN A 156 -19.44 -19.35 9.43
N LEU A 157 -19.39 -20.22 10.45
CA LEU A 157 -18.22 -20.99 10.86
C LEU A 157 -17.62 -21.83 9.72
N ALA A 158 -18.34 -22.06 8.62
CA ALA A 158 -17.84 -22.75 7.44
C ALA A 158 -16.73 -21.95 6.71
N LEU A 159 -16.67 -20.64 6.90
CA LEU A 159 -15.63 -19.77 6.34
C LEU A 159 -14.39 -19.64 7.25
N LEU A 160 -14.45 -20.21 8.45
CA LEU A 160 -13.37 -20.20 9.45
C LEU A 160 -12.50 -21.47 9.39
N ARG A 161 -12.79 -22.37 8.48
CA ARG A 161 -11.96 -23.58 8.29
C ARG A 161 -10.85 -23.26 7.31
N ASP A 162 -9.64 -23.20 7.91
CA ASP A 162 -8.26 -23.14 7.43
C ASP A 162 -7.70 -21.75 7.19
#